data_3033cc92c8995aedb0004312c3711474
#
_entry.id   3033cc92c8995aedb0004312c3711474
#
_cell.length_a   1.000
_cell.length_b   1.000
_cell.length_c   1.000
_cell.angle_alpha   90.00
_cell.angle_beta   90.00
_cell.angle_gamma   90.00
#
_symmetry.space_group_name_H-M   'P 1'
#
loop_
_entity.id
_entity.type
_entity.pdbx_description
1 polymer ?
#
loop_
_entity_poly.entity_id
_entity_poly.type
_entity_poly.pdbx_seq_one_letter_code
_entity_poly.pdbx_strand_id
1 'polypeptide(L)'
;VEFRKECRTFAEKWIEVHKSQFKRLGVVGDWENYYSTMSFNAEAQIVRELGKFLKEGSLYKGFKPVLWSTVEKTALADAEVEYQDHKSDTIYTSFKVKSSNLKDLVGSEIVIWTTTPWTIPANKALAYNESLDYIILEINDEGDFKNRKIVIADALLESVVKECELKEYKKILTFKGKEFKNTICSHPFLNLGYDHDIPMLEARFVTTEQGTGIVHCAPSHGPDDFNLCLNNGIKAIETVDGDGKYTNNVKLFEGIHIFKANPIVIEK
;
A
#
# COMPACT_ATOMS: atom_id res chain seq x y z
N VAL A 1 33.96 -5.37 -9.63
CA VAL A 1 35.25 -4.71 -9.30
C VAL A 1 35.84 -4.01 -10.53
N GLU A 2 35.99 -4.71 -11.66
CA GLU A 2 36.58 -4.17 -12.90
C GLU A 2 35.82 -2.98 -13.45
N PHE A 3 34.49 -3.06 -13.54
CA PHE A 3 33.63 -1.96 -14.00
C PHE A 3 33.83 -0.68 -13.18
N ARG A 4 33.89 -0.77 -11.85
CA ARG A 4 34.18 0.38 -10.98
C ARG A 4 35.53 1.00 -11.22
N LYS A 5 36.55 0.16 -11.48
CA LYS A 5 37.90 0.61 -11.80
C LYS A 5 37.92 1.39 -13.11
N GLU A 6 37.21 0.87 -14.13
CA GLU A 6 37.10 1.53 -15.42
C GLU A 6 36.40 2.89 -15.30
N CYS A 7 35.28 2.97 -14.54
CA CYS A 7 34.61 4.24 -14.25
C CYS A 7 35.53 5.26 -13.58
N ARG A 8 36.37 4.83 -12.63
CA ARG A 8 37.34 5.69 -11.97
C ARG A 8 38.39 6.21 -12.94
N THR A 9 39.00 5.34 -13.73
CA THR A 9 39.99 5.69 -14.77
C THR A 9 39.41 6.68 -15.79
N PHE A 10 38.16 6.45 -16.22
CA PHE A 10 37.46 7.37 -17.11
C PHE A 10 37.27 8.75 -16.48
N ALA A 11 36.79 8.81 -15.23
CA ALA A 11 36.60 10.06 -14.52
C ALA A 11 37.92 10.83 -14.29
N GLU A 12 38.99 10.14 -13.92
CA GLU A 12 40.33 10.75 -13.76
C GLU A 12 40.83 11.40 -15.05
N LYS A 13 40.66 10.72 -16.20
CA LYS A 13 40.98 11.30 -17.50
C LYS A 13 40.21 12.60 -17.76
N TRP A 14 38.91 12.62 -17.48
CA TRP A 14 38.07 13.78 -17.73
C TRP A 14 38.34 14.93 -16.75
N ILE A 15 38.77 14.66 -15.52
CA ILE A 15 39.24 15.68 -14.58
C ILE A 15 40.40 16.49 -15.19
N GLU A 16 41.38 15.85 -15.77
CA GLU A 16 42.53 16.55 -16.38
C GLU A 16 42.13 17.35 -17.61
N VAL A 17 41.21 16.84 -18.42
CA VAL A 17 40.64 17.59 -19.57
C VAL A 17 39.92 18.83 -19.07
N HIS A 18 39.04 18.69 -18.06
CA HIS A 18 38.30 19.81 -17.48
C HIS A 18 39.22 20.86 -16.86
N LYS A 19 40.26 20.45 -16.10
CA LYS A 19 41.26 21.39 -15.55
C LYS A 19 41.88 22.26 -16.65
N SER A 20 42.33 21.62 -17.73
CA SER A 20 42.91 22.32 -18.88
C SER A 20 41.92 23.32 -19.50
N GLN A 21 40.69 22.90 -19.72
CA GLN A 21 39.66 23.73 -20.35
C GLN A 21 39.27 24.91 -19.44
N PHE A 22 39.05 24.70 -18.15
CA PHE A 22 38.69 25.76 -17.21
C PHE A 22 39.81 26.78 -17.03
N LYS A 23 41.10 26.31 -16.94
CA LYS A 23 42.25 27.20 -16.94
C LYS A 23 42.28 28.10 -18.17
N ARG A 24 41.99 27.53 -19.38
CA ARG A 24 41.89 28.26 -20.63
C ARG A 24 40.77 29.30 -20.61
N LEU A 25 39.65 29.01 -19.94
CA LEU A 25 38.55 29.95 -19.79
C LEU A 25 38.77 31.02 -18.72
N GLY A 26 39.92 31.01 -18.04
CA GLY A 26 40.28 32.01 -17.03
C GLY A 26 39.68 31.74 -15.66
N VAL A 27 39.16 30.52 -15.39
CA VAL A 27 38.69 30.14 -14.05
C VAL A 27 39.89 30.01 -13.11
N VAL A 28 39.81 30.70 -11.98
CA VAL A 28 40.83 30.67 -10.93
C VAL A 28 40.40 29.73 -9.82
N GLY A 29 41.32 28.89 -9.34
CA GLY A 29 41.04 27.91 -8.26
C GLY A 29 42.31 27.14 -7.88
N ASP A 30 42.23 26.37 -6.81
CA ASP A 30 43.28 25.42 -6.41
C ASP A 30 43.15 24.13 -7.23
N TRP A 31 43.85 24.10 -8.33
CA TRP A 31 43.84 23.00 -9.28
C TRP A 31 44.56 21.73 -8.83
N GLU A 32 45.40 21.86 -7.81
CA GLU A 32 46.15 20.72 -7.25
C GLU A 32 45.39 20.06 -6.09
N ASN A 33 44.63 20.85 -5.30
CA ASN A 33 43.86 20.34 -4.16
C ASN A 33 42.34 20.49 -4.43
N TYR A 34 41.90 20.11 -5.62
CA TYR A 34 40.48 20.14 -6.00
C TYR A 34 39.66 19.12 -5.22
N TYR A 35 38.40 19.45 -5.00
CA TYR A 35 37.46 18.52 -4.41
C TYR A 35 36.97 17.51 -5.48
N SER A 36 37.01 16.21 -5.13
CA SER A 36 36.45 15.14 -5.94
C SER A 36 35.69 14.14 -5.06
N THR A 37 34.44 13.87 -5.39
CA THR A 37 33.62 12.90 -4.66
C THR A 37 34.14 11.46 -4.76
N MET A 38 34.97 11.16 -5.76
CA MET A 38 35.59 9.84 -5.91
C MET A 38 36.94 9.70 -5.19
N SER A 39 37.45 10.77 -4.53
CA SER A 39 38.65 10.66 -3.72
C SER A 39 38.38 9.81 -2.47
N PHE A 40 39.34 8.98 -2.07
CA PHE A 40 39.16 8.12 -0.89
C PHE A 40 38.88 8.88 0.40
N ASN A 41 39.40 10.10 0.55
CA ASN A 41 39.10 10.95 1.70
C ASN A 41 37.66 11.43 1.71
N ALA A 42 37.11 11.83 0.54
CA ALA A 42 35.71 12.24 0.41
C ALA A 42 34.78 11.05 0.66
N GLU A 43 35.02 9.92 0.04
CA GLU A 43 34.26 8.69 0.26
C GLU A 43 34.26 8.27 1.72
N ALA A 44 35.43 8.30 2.38
CA ALA A 44 35.56 7.97 3.80
C ALA A 44 34.80 8.94 4.69
N GLN A 45 34.79 10.24 4.37
CA GLN A 45 34.06 11.25 5.13
C GLN A 45 32.54 11.07 4.98
N ILE A 46 32.05 10.79 3.78
CA ILE A 46 30.62 10.47 3.52
C ILE A 46 30.18 9.28 4.39
N VAL A 47 30.99 8.20 4.41
CA VAL A 47 30.69 7.01 5.23
C VAL A 47 30.72 7.32 6.72
N ARG A 48 31.66 8.16 7.19
CA ARG A 48 31.71 8.57 8.60
C ARG A 48 30.46 9.36 9.01
N GLU A 49 30.02 10.29 8.17
CA GLU A 49 28.81 11.07 8.45
C GLU A 49 27.56 10.17 8.46
N LEU A 50 27.41 9.27 7.47
CA LEU A 50 26.32 8.29 7.44
C LEU A 50 26.31 7.41 8.69
N GLY A 51 27.51 7.03 9.17
CA GLY A 51 27.67 6.24 10.40
C GLY A 51 27.17 6.94 11.67
N LYS A 52 27.16 8.30 11.71
CA LYS A 52 26.57 9.06 12.83
C LYS A 52 25.06 8.86 12.88
N PHE A 53 24.35 8.94 11.74
CA PHE A 53 22.92 8.68 11.67
C PHE A 53 22.55 7.26 12.11
N LEU A 54 23.38 6.27 11.74
CA LEU A 54 23.19 4.90 12.20
C LEU A 54 23.33 4.78 13.74
N LYS A 55 24.35 5.44 14.33
CA LYS A 55 24.56 5.40 15.79
C LYS A 55 23.45 6.07 16.57
N GLU A 56 22.85 7.11 16.03
CA GLU A 56 21.73 7.84 16.63
C GLU A 56 20.38 7.17 16.39
N GLY A 57 20.34 6.07 15.61
CA GLY A 57 19.11 5.34 15.30
C GLY A 57 18.23 5.99 14.22
N SER A 58 18.65 7.10 13.61
CA SER A 58 17.91 7.78 12.53
C SER A 58 17.98 6.99 11.21
N LEU A 59 19.04 6.20 11.01
CA LEU A 59 19.20 5.30 9.87
C LEU A 59 18.91 3.87 10.31
N TYR A 60 17.88 3.29 9.72
CA TYR A 60 17.48 1.91 9.98
C TYR A 60 16.99 1.22 8.69
N LYS A 61 17.00 -0.11 8.67
CA LYS A 61 16.44 -0.90 7.58
C LYS A 61 14.96 -1.17 7.86
N GLY A 62 14.09 -0.83 6.91
CA GLY A 62 12.65 -1.04 7.02
C GLY A 62 12.00 -1.24 5.66
N PHE A 63 10.71 -1.55 5.67
CA PHE A 63 9.89 -1.61 4.47
C PHE A 63 9.07 -0.33 4.35
N LYS A 64 8.91 0.15 3.12
CA LYS A 64 8.03 1.27 2.77
C LYS A 64 7.48 1.01 1.36
N PRO A 65 6.19 1.22 1.10
CA PRO A 65 5.67 1.16 -0.27
C PRO A 65 6.34 2.22 -1.14
N VAL A 66 6.78 1.81 -2.31
CA VAL A 66 7.42 2.67 -3.32
C VAL A 66 6.89 2.30 -4.69
N LEU A 67 6.91 3.25 -5.62
CA LEU A 67 6.70 2.96 -7.03
C LEU A 67 7.86 2.11 -7.54
N TRP A 68 7.54 0.99 -8.16
CA TRP A 68 8.51 -0.02 -8.57
C TRP A 68 8.27 -0.46 -10.00
N SER A 69 9.32 -0.43 -10.83
CA SER A 69 9.29 -1.05 -12.14
C SER A 69 9.71 -2.52 -12.04
N THR A 70 8.81 -3.42 -12.44
CA THR A 70 9.10 -4.86 -12.48
C THR A 70 9.96 -5.25 -13.69
N VAL A 71 10.08 -4.36 -14.68
CA VAL A 71 10.91 -4.56 -15.89
C VAL A 71 12.35 -4.17 -15.60
N GLU A 72 12.58 -2.95 -15.13
CA GLU A 72 13.91 -2.43 -14.79
C GLU A 72 14.39 -2.92 -13.41
N LYS A 73 13.49 -3.49 -12.59
CA LYS A 73 13.76 -3.99 -11.23
C LYS A 73 14.38 -2.91 -10.33
N THR A 74 13.74 -1.76 -10.32
CA THR A 74 14.16 -0.59 -9.54
C THR A 74 12.98 0.22 -9.03
N ALA A 75 13.20 0.96 -7.93
CA ALA A 75 12.29 1.99 -7.48
C ALA A 75 12.30 3.17 -8.48
N LEU A 76 11.14 3.79 -8.66
CA LEU A 76 10.95 4.93 -9.55
C LEU A 76 10.82 6.21 -8.73
N ALA A 77 11.43 7.30 -9.19
CA ALA A 77 11.12 8.64 -8.73
C ALA A 77 9.81 9.13 -9.34
N ASP A 78 9.13 10.08 -8.70
CA ASP A 78 7.85 10.60 -9.19
C ASP A 78 7.95 11.15 -10.63
N ALA A 79 9.09 11.74 -10.99
CA ALA A 79 9.36 12.28 -12.34
C ALA A 79 9.55 11.20 -13.42
N GLU A 80 9.74 9.94 -13.03
CA GLU A 80 9.93 8.80 -13.94
C GLU A 80 8.61 8.07 -14.21
N VAL A 81 7.53 8.46 -13.52
CA VAL A 81 6.21 7.81 -13.63
C VAL A 81 5.39 8.49 -14.71
N GLU A 82 4.94 7.71 -15.68
CA GLU A 82 3.99 8.13 -16.70
C GLU A 82 2.61 7.55 -16.39
N TYR A 83 1.59 8.40 -16.36
CA TYR A 83 0.20 8.00 -16.15
C TYR A 83 -0.48 7.73 -17.47
N GLN A 84 -1.15 6.60 -17.56
CA GLN A 84 -1.91 6.19 -18.75
C GLN A 84 -3.28 5.65 -18.32
N ASP A 85 -4.26 5.76 -19.22
CA ASP A 85 -5.57 5.15 -18.99
C ASP A 85 -5.42 3.63 -18.88
N HIS A 86 -5.94 3.10 -17.79
CA HIS A 86 -5.89 1.67 -17.50
C HIS A 86 -7.28 1.13 -17.18
N LYS A 87 -7.64 0.01 -17.79
CA LYS A 87 -8.88 -0.73 -17.48
C LYS A 87 -8.56 -1.80 -16.44
N SER A 88 -9.19 -1.70 -15.29
CA SER A 88 -9.06 -2.67 -14.20
C SER A 88 -10.41 -3.27 -13.82
N ASP A 89 -10.38 -4.49 -13.28
CA ASP A 89 -11.53 -5.08 -12.63
C ASP A 89 -11.82 -4.33 -11.33
N THR A 90 -13.09 -4.07 -11.06
CA THR A 90 -13.55 -3.50 -9.80
C THR A 90 -14.43 -4.51 -9.09
N ILE A 91 -14.25 -4.67 -7.78
CA ILE A 91 -15.03 -5.60 -6.99
C ILE A 91 -15.57 -4.98 -5.71
N TYR A 92 -16.71 -5.49 -5.26
CA TYR A 92 -17.18 -5.40 -3.90
C TYR A 92 -16.85 -6.70 -3.19
N THR A 93 -16.24 -6.66 -2.03
CA THR A 93 -15.97 -7.85 -1.21
C THR A 93 -16.26 -7.57 0.25
N SER A 94 -16.50 -8.61 1.03
CA SER A 94 -16.94 -8.47 2.40
C SER A 94 -15.99 -9.11 3.40
N PHE A 95 -15.92 -8.50 4.57
CA PHE A 95 -15.17 -8.94 5.74
C PHE A 95 -16.14 -9.19 6.88
N LYS A 96 -16.28 -10.44 7.31
CA LYS A 96 -17.22 -10.79 8.37
C LYS A 96 -16.76 -10.29 9.73
N VAL A 97 -17.63 -9.60 10.47
CA VAL A 97 -17.35 -9.11 11.81
C VAL A 97 -17.32 -10.28 12.81
N LYS A 98 -16.18 -10.49 13.45
CA LYS A 98 -15.95 -11.50 14.51
C LYS A 98 -16.38 -10.98 15.88
N SER A 99 -15.99 -9.74 16.18
CA SER A 99 -16.27 -9.09 17.46
C SER A 99 -16.40 -7.58 17.32
N SER A 100 -17.25 -6.98 18.12
CA SER A 100 -17.45 -5.52 18.19
C SER A 100 -18.04 -5.13 19.54
N ASN A 101 -17.81 -3.88 19.95
CA ASN A 101 -18.50 -3.30 21.09
C ASN A 101 -19.99 -3.07 20.77
N LEU A 102 -20.33 -2.74 19.53
CA LEU A 102 -21.70 -2.67 19.04
C LEU A 102 -22.18 -4.08 18.66
N LYS A 103 -23.03 -4.69 19.49
CA LYS A 103 -23.46 -6.09 19.34
C LYS A 103 -24.14 -6.39 18.01
N ASP A 104 -24.90 -5.42 17.48
CA ASP A 104 -25.60 -5.56 16.20
C ASP A 104 -24.68 -5.73 15.00
N LEU A 105 -23.39 -5.31 15.12
CA LEU A 105 -22.37 -5.54 14.12
C LEU A 105 -21.86 -6.98 14.07
N VAL A 106 -21.93 -7.71 15.18
CA VAL A 106 -21.36 -9.07 15.23
C VAL A 106 -22.09 -10.00 14.29
N GLY A 107 -21.34 -10.64 13.39
CA GLY A 107 -21.87 -11.51 12.36
C GLY A 107 -22.33 -10.79 11.08
N SER A 108 -22.36 -9.44 11.05
CA SER A 108 -22.55 -8.68 9.80
C SER A 108 -21.25 -8.67 8.97
N GLU A 109 -21.34 -8.15 7.77
CA GLU A 109 -20.27 -8.15 6.79
C GLU A 109 -19.93 -6.71 6.38
N ILE A 110 -18.72 -6.28 6.68
CA ILE A 110 -18.19 -4.99 6.25
C ILE A 110 -17.88 -5.09 4.77
N VAL A 111 -18.55 -4.31 3.94
CA VAL A 111 -18.31 -4.30 2.49
C VAL A 111 -17.32 -3.21 2.13
N ILE A 112 -16.31 -3.58 1.35
CA ILE A 112 -15.36 -2.65 0.72
C ILE A 112 -15.46 -2.72 -0.81
N TRP A 113 -15.00 -1.69 -1.46
CA TRP A 113 -14.85 -1.60 -2.90
C TRP A 113 -13.38 -1.38 -3.25
N THR A 114 -12.88 -2.05 -4.27
CA THR A 114 -11.50 -1.87 -4.74
C THR A 114 -11.38 -2.00 -6.26
N THR A 115 -10.48 -1.22 -6.83
CA THR A 115 -10.04 -1.31 -8.23
C THR A 115 -8.80 -2.20 -8.40
N THR A 116 -8.25 -2.70 -7.29
CA THR A 116 -7.01 -3.48 -7.25
C THR A 116 -7.20 -4.78 -6.46
N PRO A 117 -8.00 -5.74 -6.97
CA PRO A 117 -8.29 -7.00 -6.28
C PRO A 117 -7.04 -7.75 -5.83
N TRP A 118 -5.95 -7.63 -6.57
CA TRP A 118 -4.67 -8.27 -6.26
C TRP A 118 -4.07 -7.81 -4.90
N THR A 119 -4.50 -6.69 -4.32
CA THR A 119 -4.03 -6.26 -3.00
C THR A 119 -4.78 -6.89 -1.82
N ILE A 120 -5.96 -7.52 -2.07
CA ILE A 120 -6.76 -8.18 -1.02
C ILE A 120 -5.97 -9.22 -0.23
N PRO A 121 -5.14 -10.11 -0.85
CA PRO A 121 -4.34 -11.07 -0.09
C PRO A 121 -3.34 -10.42 0.87
N ALA A 122 -2.98 -9.15 0.66
CA ALA A 122 -2.08 -8.39 1.54
C ALA A 122 -2.81 -7.53 2.60
N ASN A 123 -4.14 -7.67 2.71
CA ASN A 123 -4.94 -6.92 3.67
C ASN A 123 -4.48 -7.16 5.12
N LYS A 124 -4.44 -6.08 5.92
CA LYS A 124 -4.10 -6.12 7.34
C LYS A 124 -5.07 -5.33 8.23
N ALA A 125 -5.89 -4.47 7.65
CA ALA A 125 -6.87 -3.68 8.37
C ALA A 125 -7.99 -3.19 7.45
N LEU A 126 -9.05 -2.66 8.04
CA LEU A 126 -10.08 -1.86 7.36
C LEU A 126 -10.10 -0.46 7.96
N ALA A 127 -10.14 0.56 7.12
CA ALA A 127 -10.20 1.95 7.55
C ALA A 127 -11.65 2.47 7.51
N TYR A 128 -12.04 3.23 8.52
CA TYR A 128 -13.31 3.92 8.63
C TYR A 128 -13.13 5.35 9.10
N ASN A 129 -14.13 6.22 8.93
CA ASN A 129 -14.12 7.58 9.45
C ASN A 129 -15.14 7.69 10.58
N GLU A 130 -14.70 8.08 11.77
CA GLU A 130 -15.54 8.17 12.97
C GLU A 130 -16.70 9.16 12.86
N SER A 131 -16.56 10.19 11.98
CA SER A 131 -17.55 11.25 11.80
C SER A 131 -18.70 10.87 10.87
N LEU A 132 -18.52 9.83 10.02
CA LEU A 132 -19.53 9.40 9.07
C LEU A 132 -20.64 8.59 9.75
N ASP A 133 -21.81 8.58 9.11
CA ASP A 133 -22.91 7.68 9.44
C ASP A 133 -22.80 6.40 8.62
N TYR A 134 -22.95 5.26 9.29
CA TYR A 134 -22.96 3.94 8.68
C TYR A 134 -24.27 3.23 8.96
N ILE A 135 -24.62 2.30 8.11
CA ILE A 135 -25.86 1.54 8.18
C ILE A 135 -25.60 0.04 8.10
N ILE A 136 -26.45 -0.70 8.79
CA ILE A 136 -26.59 -2.14 8.61
C ILE A 136 -27.80 -2.37 7.72
N LEU A 137 -27.59 -3.03 6.59
CA LEU A 137 -28.63 -3.46 5.67
C LEU A 137 -28.81 -4.98 5.75
N GLU A 138 -30.02 -5.46 5.88
CA GLU A 138 -30.37 -6.87 5.69
C GLU A 138 -30.83 -7.06 4.25
N ILE A 139 -30.18 -7.94 3.54
CA ILE A 139 -30.49 -8.25 2.14
C ILE A 139 -31.54 -9.34 2.11
N ASN A 140 -32.65 -9.08 1.42
CA ASN A 140 -33.74 -10.03 1.28
C ASN A 140 -33.85 -10.62 -0.14
N ASP A 141 -32.96 -10.20 -1.05
CA ASP A 141 -32.88 -10.75 -2.39
C ASP A 141 -32.72 -12.27 -2.37
N GLU A 142 -33.34 -12.96 -3.31
CA GLU A 142 -33.15 -14.39 -3.47
C GLU A 142 -31.75 -14.72 -4.02
N GLY A 143 -31.17 -15.84 -3.57
CA GLY A 143 -29.83 -16.28 -3.94
C GLY A 143 -28.84 -16.23 -2.79
N ASP A 144 -27.57 -16.15 -3.13
CA ASP A 144 -26.44 -16.28 -2.19
C ASP A 144 -26.33 -15.14 -1.17
N PHE A 145 -27.05 -14.03 -1.40
CA PHE A 145 -27.05 -12.84 -0.51
C PHE A 145 -28.23 -12.83 0.47
N LYS A 146 -29.16 -13.77 0.38
CA LYS A 146 -30.37 -13.81 1.23
C LYS A 146 -29.99 -13.88 2.73
N ASN A 147 -30.64 -13.02 3.50
CA ASN A 147 -30.44 -12.87 4.95
C ASN A 147 -29.02 -12.43 5.38
N ARG A 148 -28.18 -11.97 4.44
CA ARG A 148 -26.90 -11.38 4.80
C ARG A 148 -27.11 -9.95 5.32
N LYS A 149 -26.33 -9.60 6.32
CA LYS A 149 -26.30 -8.23 6.87
C LYS A 149 -25.01 -7.57 6.42
N ILE A 150 -25.13 -6.53 5.60
CA ILE A 150 -23.98 -5.78 5.10
C ILE A 150 -23.90 -4.41 5.77
N VAL A 151 -22.68 -3.87 5.84
CA VAL A 151 -22.39 -2.58 6.45
C VAL A 151 -21.68 -1.69 5.45
N ILE A 152 -22.22 -0.49 5.24
CA ILE A 152 -21.69 0.55 4.34
C ILE A 152 -21.95 1.94 4.94
N ALA A 153 -21.34 3.00 4.41
CA ALA A 153 -21.71 4.36 4.75
C ALA A 153 -23.12 4.72 4.26
N ASP A 154 -23.91 5.40 5.08
CA ASP A 154 -25.30 5.75 4.76
C ASP A 154 -25.40 6.61 3.48
N ALA A 155 -24.48 7.55 3.31
CA ALA A 155 -24.42 8.43 2.15
C ALA A 155 -24.18 7.70 0.81
N LEU A 156 -23.67 6.46 0.84
CA LEU A 156 -23.37 5.66 -0.35
C LEU A 156 -24.42 4.57 -0.62
N LEU A 157 -25.52 4.54 0.14
CA LEU A 157 -26.57 3.53 0.00
C LEU A 157 -27.08 3.41 -1.44
N GLU A 158 -27.49 4.51 -2.06
CA GLU A 158 -28.08 4.49 -3.40
C GLU A 158 -27.08 4.00 -4.47
N SER A 159 -25.83 4.40 -4.37
CA SER A 159 -24.76 3.99 -5.27
C SER A 159 -24.50 2.48 -5.16
N VAL A 160 -24.31 1.99 -3.94
CA VAL A 160 -24.02 0.56 -3.69
C VAL A 160 -25.19 -0.32 -4.09
N VAL A 161 -26.43 0.09 -3.76
CA VAL A 161 -27.65 -0.64 -4.16
C VAL A 161 -27.75 -0.75 -5.67
N LYS A 162 -27.47 0.33 -6.39
CA LYS A 162 -27.51 0.35 -7.86
C LYS A 162 -26.40 -0.51 -8.48
N GLU A 163 -25.18 -0.37 -8.00
CA GLU A 163 -24.00 -1.06 -8.57
C GLU A 163 -23.99 -2.57 -8.25
N CYS A 164 -24.47 -2.95 -7.05
CA CYS A 164 -24.61 -4.34 -6.65
C CYS A 164 -25.95 -4.94 -7.05
N GLU A 165 -26.83 -4.21 -7.79
CA GLU A 165 -28.13 -4.65 -8.27
C GLU A 165 -29.05 -5.19 -7.16
N LEU A 166 -28.96 -4.64 -5.93
CA LEU A 166 -29.80 -5.05 -4.80
C LEU A 166 -31.23 -4.58 -5.00
N LYS A 167 -32.20 -5.49 -4.95
CA LYS A 167 -33.62 -5.22 -5.21
C LYS A 167 -34.45 -5.13 -3.93
N GLU A 168 -34.17 -6.02 -2.99
CA GLU A 168 -34.91 -6.12 -1.73
C GLU A 168 -33.93 -6.04 -0.54
N TYR A 169 -34.01 -4.98 0.21
CA TYR A 169 -33.19 -4.77 1.40
C TYR A 169 -33.95 -4.00 2.47
N LYS A 170 -33.53 -4.15 3.72
CA LYS A 170 -34.07 -3.44 4.86
C LYS A 170 -32.96 -2.78 5.66
N LYS A 171 -33.08 -1.48 5.93
CA LYS A 171 -32.22 -0.76 6.85
C LYS A 171 -32.53 -1.17 8.29
N ILE A 172 -31.60 -1.82 8.95
CA ILE A 172 -31.76 -2.33 10.32
C ILE A 172 -31.33 -1.30 11.36
N LEU A 173 -30.17 -0.68 11.16
CA LEU A 173 -29.59 0.26 12.12
C LEU A 173 -28.77 1.33 11.40
N THR A 174 -28.81 2.56 11.92
CA THR A 174 -27.85 3.63 11.58
C THR A 174 -27.03 3.94 12.82
N PHE A 175 -25.71 4.09 12.65
CA PHE A 175 -24.79 4.37 13.75
C PHE A 175 -23.62 5.25 13.29
N LYS A 176 -22.94 5.91 14.22
CA LYS A 176 -21.75 6.71 13.92
C LYS A 176 -20.50 5.82 13.77
N GLY A 177 -19.58 6.22 12.89
CA GLY A 177 -18.34 5.50 12.66
C GLY A 177 -17.51 5.23 13.91
N LYS A 178 -17.58 6.08 14.94
CA LYS A 178 -16.93 5.86 16.23
C LYS A 178 -17.30 4.53 16.90
N GLU A 179 -18.45 3.96 16.57
CA GLU A 179 -18.91 2.65 17.11
C GLU A 179 -18.13 1.47 16.52
N PHE A 180 -17.35 1.65 15.44
CA PHE A 180 -16.43 0.65 14.94
C PHE A 180 -15.21 0.42 15.83
N LYS A 181 -15.01 1.27 16.84
CA LYS A 181 -13.88 1.12 17.76
C LYS A 181 -13.83 -0.28 18.38
N ASN A 182 -12.66 -0.93 18.33
CA ASN A 182 -12.42 -2.31 18.78
C ASN A 182 -13.19 -3.38 17.98
N THR A 183 -13.67 -3.06 16.79
CA THR A 183 -14.26 -4.06 15.91
C THR A 183 -13.15 -4.83 15.19
N ILE A 184 -13.30 -6.14 15.15
CA ILE A 184 -12.40 -7.09 14.50
C ILE A 184 -13.19 -7.87 13.46
N CYS A 185 -12.63 -7.98 12.26
CA CYS A 185 -13.18 -8.75 11.16
C CYS A 185 -12.32 -9.97 10.83
N SER A 186 -12.89 -10.89 10.06
CA SER A 186 -12.17 -11.99 9.42
C SER A 186 -11.78 -11.58 8.00
N HIS A 187 -10.63 -12.06 7.53
CA HIS A 187 -10.22 -11.93 6.15
C HIS A 187 -11.19 -12.68 5.21
N PRO A 188 -11.48 -12.24 3.97
CA PRO A 188 -12.31 -12.99 3.01
C PRO A 188 -11.83 -14.42 2.78
N PHE A 189 -10.52 -14.66 2.82
CA PHE A 189 -9.89 -15.98 2.69
C PHE A 189 -9.68 -16.70 4.02
N LEU A 190 -10.57 -16.49 5.01
CA LEU A 190 -10.57 -17.25 6.26
C LEU A 190 -10.58 -18.75 5.96
N ASN A 191 -9.83 -19.54 6.72
CA ASN A 191 -9.62 -20.99 6.54
C ASN A 191 -8.80 -21.39 5.30
N LEU A 192 -8.35 -20.43 4.52
CA LEU A 192 -7.44 -20.66 3.40
C LEU A 192 -6.01 -20.20 3.72
N GLY A 193 -5.70 -20.06 5.00
CA GLY A 193 -4.40 -19.62 5.50
C GLY A 193 -4.34 -18.12 5.88
N TYR A 194 -5.47 -17.43 5.88
CA TYR A 194 -5.64 -16.02 6.25
C TYR A 194 -6.45 -15.89 7.56
N ASP A 195 -5.99 -16.60 8.61
CA ASP A 195 -6.72 -16.72 9.87
C ASP A 195 -6.42 -15.58 10.87
N HIS A 196 -5.65 -14.58 10.43
CA HIS A 196 -5.33 -13.42 11.25
C HIS A 196 -6.51 -12.45 11.37
N ASP A 197 -6.55 -11.74 12.48
CA ASP A 197 -7.57 -10.73 12.75
C ASP A 197 -7.36 -9.49 11.89
N ILE A 198 -8.46 -8.91 11.39
CA ILE A 198 -8.49 -7.69 10.62
C ILE A 198 -9.15 -6.60 11.47
N PRO A 199 -8.38 -5.71 12.13
CA PRO A 199 -8.94 -4.63 12.92
C PRO A 199 -9.53 -3.53 12.04
N MET A 200 -10.58 -2.87 12.54
CA MET A 200 -11.07 -1.62 12.01
C MET A 200 -10.31 -0.46 12.64
N LEU A 201 -9.77 0.44 11.82
CA LEU A 201 -8.94 1.57 12.23
C LEU A 201 -9.56 2.89 11.80
N GLU A 202 -9.55 3.89 12.67
CA GLU A 202 -10.01 5.23 12.35
C GLU A 202 -9.03 5.91 11.40
N ALA A 203 -9.57 6.52 10.32
CA ALA A 203 -8.77 7.21 9.31
C ALA A 203 -9.57 8.36 8.66
N ARG A 204 -9.02 9.56 8.73
CA ARG A 204 -9.66 10.76 8.17
C ARG A 204 -9.68 10.81 6.63
N PHE A 205 -8.84 10.04 5.96
CA PHE A 205 -8.81 9.96 4.50
C PHE A 205 -10.01 9.19 3.91
N VAL A 206 -10.76 8.47 4.74
CA VAL A 206 -11.97 7.77 4.28
C VAL A 206 -13.07 8.80 4.03
N THR A 207 -13.56 8.82 2.78
CA THR A 207 -14.61 9.74 2.30
C THR A 207 -15.83 8.99 1.79
N THR A 208 -16.85 9.72 1.38
CA THR A 208 -18.09 9.19 0.77
C THR A 208 -18.23 9.63 -0.69
N GLU A 209 -17.12 9.89 -1.38
CA GLU A 209 -17.16 10.26 -2.79
C GLU A 209 -17.42 9.06 -3.71
N GLN A 210 -16.90 7.88 -3.32
CA GLN A 210 -17.10 6.62 -4.04
C GLN A 210 -16.92 5.41 -3.12
N GLY A 211 -17.29 4.22 -3.61
CA GLY A 211 -17.11 2.95 -2.91
C GLY A 211 -18.15 2.71 -1.84
N THR A 212 -17.74 2.36 -0.64
CA THR A 212 -18.62 1.97 0.47
C THR A 212 -18.46 2.83 1.73
N GLY A 213 -17.51 3.79 1.73
CA GLY A 213 -17.13 4.55 2.93
C GLY A 213 -16.30 3.74 3.93
N ILE A 214 -15.80 2.58 3.51
CA ILE A 214 -14.85 1.75 4.25
C ILE A 214 -13.78 1.31 3.27
N VAL A 215 -12.50 1.42 3.67
CA VAL A 215 -11.37 1.16 2.81
C VAL A 215 -10.57 -0.03 3.33
N HIS A 216 -10.27 -0.96 2.44
CA HIS A 216 -9.33 -2.04 2.72
C HIS A 216 -7.90 -1.49 2.76
N CYS A 217 -7.11 -1.89 3.75
CA CYS A 217 -5.75 -1.43 3.94
C CYS A 217 -4.73 -2.55 3.75
N ALA A 218 -3.82 -2.34 2.79
CA ALA A 218 -2.67 -3.20 2.53
C ALA A 218 -1.37 -2.40 2.72
N PRO A 219 -0.72 -2.44 3.89
CA PRO A 219 0.39 -1.55 4.26
C PRO A 219 1.62 -1.67 3.35
N SER A 220 1.71 -2.73 2.56
CA SER A 220 2.81 -2.94 1.61
C SER A 220 2.55 -2.31 0.24
N HIS A 221 1.35 -1.77 -0.02
CA HIS A 221 0.93 -1.33 -1.35
C HIS A 221 0.41 0.10 -1.44
N GLY A 222 0.13 0.76 -0.32
CA GLY A 222 -0.33 2.14 -0.28
C GLY A 222 0.36 2.98 0.80
N PRO A 223 0.73 4.24 0.54
CA PRO A 223 1.37 5.10 1.54
C PRO A 223 0.45 5.43 2.72
N ASP A 224 -0.84 5.68 2.48
CA ASP A 224 -1.82 5.96 3.53
C ASP A 224 -2.08 4.72 4.38
N ASP A 225 -2.22 3.54 3.75
CA ASP A 225 -2.34 2.25 4.41
C ASP A 225 -1.13 1.94 5.27
N PHE A 226 0.08 2.20 4.74
CA PHE A 226 1.33 2.02 5.45
C PHE A 226 1.37 2.88 6.72
N ASN A 227 1.10 4.18 6.60
CA ASN A 227 1.14 5.12 7.73
C ASN A 227 0.09 4.76 8.78
N LEU A 228 -1.16 4.47 8.35
CA LEU A 228 -2.23 4.06 9.25
C LEU A 228 -1.87 2.79 10.02
N CYS A 229 -1.41 1.76 9.32
CA CYS A 229 -1.03 0.49 9.90
C CYS A 229 0.17 0.62 10.85
N LEU A 230 1.21 1.36 10.45
CA LEU A 230 2.40 1.59 11.27
C LEU A 230 2.06 2.31 12.59
N ASN A 231 1.22 3.33 12.54
CA ASN A 231 0.75 4.08 13.72
C ASN A 231 -0.07 3.21 14.69
N ASN A 232 -0.64 2.11 14.19
CA ASN A 232 -1.40 1.13 14.97
C ASN A 232 -0.59 -0.16 15.28
N GLY A 233 0.74 -0.13 15.10
CA GLY A 233 1.64 -1.25 15.42
C GLY A 233 1.63 -2.40 14.42
N ILE A 234 0.97 -2.24 13.28
CA ILE A 234 0.92 -3.23 12.20
C ILE A 234 2.04 -2.94 11.21
N LYS A 235 2.98 -3.87 11.09
CA LYS A 235 4.15 -3.72 10.22
C LYS A 235 3.85 -4.18 8.80
N ALA A 236 4.37 -3.44 7.81
CA ALA A 236 4.43 -3.90 6.44
C ALA A 236 5.43 -5.07 6.31
N ILE A 237 5.10 -6.03 5.46
CA ILE A 237 5.95 -7.16 5.11
C ILE A 237 6.13 -7.21 3.60
N GLU A 238 7.16 -7.86 3.12
CA GLU A 238 7.35 -8.07 1.69
C GLU A 238 6.29 -9.05 1.16
N THR A 239 5.36 -8.55 0.35
CA THR A 239 4.27 -9.32 -0.25
C THR A 239 4.47 -9.57 -1.74
N VAL A 240 5.27 -8.72 -2.39
CA VAL A 240 5.62 -8.81 -3.81
C VAL A 240 7.12 -8.63 -3.94
N ASP A 241 7.77 -9.49 -4.70
CA ASP A 241 9.21 -9.44 -4.97
C ASP A 241 9.58 -8.44 -6.07
N GLY A 242 10.87 -8.31 -6.36
CA GLY A 242 11.36 -7.41 -7.40
C GLY A 242 10.93 -7.77 -8.82
N ASP A 243 10.48 -8.99 -9.05
CA ASP A 243 9.91 -9.44 -10.33
C ASP A 243 8.41 -9.18 -10.45
N GLY A 244 7.78 -8.59 -9.44
CA GLY A 244 6.33 -8.36 -9.39
C GLY A 244 5.52 -9.62 -9.10
N LYS A 245 6.10 -10.62 -8.44
CA LYS A 245 5.42 -11.85 -8.05
C LYS A 245 5.15 -11.87 -6.56
N TYR A 246 4.03 -12.45 -6.16
CA TYR A 246 3.80 -12.68 -4.74
C TYR A 246 4.87 -13.54 -4.10
N THR A 247 5.33 -13.12 -2.92
CA THR A 247 6.24 -13.88 -2.08
C THR A 247 5.50 -15.00 -1.33
N ASN A 248 6.24 -15.86 -0.64
CA ASN A 248 5.70 -16.89 0.24
C ASN A 248 4.90 -16.34 1.45
N ASN A 249 4.96 -15.04 1.71
CA ASN A 249 4.13 -14.38 2.71
C ASN A 249 2.66 -14.25 2.26
N VAL A 250 2.37 -14.42 0.96
CA VAL A 250 1.03 -14.34 0.37
C VAL A 250 0.59 -15.75 -0.02
N LYS A 251 0.03 -16.47 0.96
CA LYS A 251 -0.43 -17.84 0.78
C LYS A 251 -1.43 -17.95 -0.39
N LEU A 252 -1.53 -19.12 -1.00
CA LEU A 252 -2.34 -19.45 -2.19
C LEU A 252 -1.89 -18.80 -3.50
N PHE A 253 -1.22 -17.66 -3.43
CA PHE A 253 -0.90 -16.85 -4.61
C PHE A 253 0.61 -16.74 -4.87
N GLU A 254 1.46 -17.37 -4.06
CA GLU A 254 2.92 -17.38 -4.20
C GLU A 254 3.36 -17.65 -5.65
N GLY A 255 4.27 -16.82 -6.16
CA GLY A 255 4.81 -16.92 -7.51
C GLY A 255 3.93 -16.38 -8.63
N ILE A 256 2.66 -16.02 -8.35
CA ILE A 256 1.78 -15.39 -9.33
C ILE A 256 2.19 -13.94 -9.51
N HIS A 257 2.34 -13.50 -10.76
CA HIS A 257 2.65 -12.12 -11.10
C HIS A 257 1.42 -11.22 -10.90
N ILE A 258 1.58 -10.07 -10.23
CA ILE A 258 0.47 -9.18 -9.84
C ILE A 258 -0.41 -8.74 -11.01
N PHE A 259 0.15 -8.52 -12.20
CA PHE A 259 -0.63 -8.16 -13.40
C PHE A 259 -1.55 -9.29 -13.93
N LYS A 260 -1.41 -10.51 -13.40
CA LYS A 260 -2.26 -11.66 -13.71
C LYS A 260 -3.13 -12.07 -12.53
N ALA A 261 -2.99 -11.40 -11.39
CA ALA A 261 -3.57 -11.84 -10.14
C ALA A 261 -5.05 -11.51 -9.99
N ASN A 262 -5.54 -10.40 -10.59
CA ASN A 262 -6.93 -9.98 -10.41
C ASN A 262 -7.95 -11.12 -10.66
N PRO A 263 -8.00 -11.76 -11.84
CA PRO A 263 -8.99 -12.80 -12.07
C PRO A 263 -8.84 -13.99 -11.11
N ILE A 264 -7.61 -14.32 -10.72
CA ILE A 264 -7.34 -15.45 -9.82
C ILE A 264 -7.81 -15.14 -8.39
N VAL A 265 -7.64 -13.89 -7.94
CA VAL A 265 -8.09 -13.44 -6.62
C VAL A 265 -9.61 -13.31 -6.57
N ILE A 266 -10.23 -12.84 -7.66
CA ILE A 266 -11.69 -12.69 -7.78
C ILE A 266 -12.40 -14.05 -7.76
N GLU A 267 -11.80 -15.07 -8.37
CA GLU A 267 -12.36 -16.43 -8.42
C GLU A 267 -12.39 -17.13 -7.04
N LYS A 268 -11.52 -16.70 -6.13
CA LYS A 268 -11.41 -17.28 -4.77
C LYS A 268 -12.35 -16.61 -3.77
#